data_28f88af4163ad7607f56f3c24c6a8824
#
_entry.id   28f88af4163ad7607f56f3c24c6a8824
#
_cell.length_a   1.000
_cell.length_b   1.000
_cell.length_c   1.000
_cell.angle_alpha   90.00
_cell.angle_beta   90.00
_cell.angle_gamma   90.00
#
_symmetry.space_group_name_H-M   'P 1'
#
loop_
_entity.id
_entity.type
_entity.pdbx_description
1 polymer ?
#
loop_
_entity_poly.entity_id
_entity_poly.type
_entity_poly.pdbx_seq_one_letter_code
_entity_poly.pdbx_strand_id
1 'polypeptide(L)'
;MNVENEYLELLKSWCDGLIRLQFQKEDNPRLDGGIFCPSCMMIHGRCHDAIYPMMYLADRLKEKKYLEAAKLLFQWSGNLLCDDGSYYNDAQNDWMGITVFSVIALTHALEFHASLLTAQEKEKWEARLNRTAEWVFQTITPQFDVNINYHAACAEAMALTGMYFHREKYLKRSDEMADFCMQYISKEGLFFGEGKPRDDVSPKGCRPVDIGYNVEESLASLLSYGTIRKNKIVRDKVKHMLWVHLEFMNPDGGWDNTMGTRNYKWSYWGSRTSDGCQLAYGLLGDEEPVFSDASYRNFKLYKRCTHDGLLYGGIDYYEHGELPCVHHTFCKAKALALLLDFGAVSVTPSELPSEHLDSVKYWPVIDTYRIARGGFIATV
;
A
#
# COMPACT_ATOMS: atom_id res chain seq x y z
N MET A 1 -11.65 21.09 -4.97
CA MET A 1 -12.28 20.83 -3.64
C MET A 1 -11.19 20.38 -2.70
N ASN A 2 -11.09 20.96 -1.51
CA ASN A 2 -10.14 20.50 -0.49
C ASN A 2 -10.81 19.42 0.36
N VAL A 3 -10.14 18.30 0.54
CA VAL A 3 -10.65 17.10 1.25
C VAL A 3 -9.81 16.74 2.49
N GLU A 4 -8.92 17.64 2.92
CA GLU A 4 -8.00 17.41 4.05
C GLU A 4 -8.73 16.93 5.32
N ASN A 5 -9.81 17.60 5.68
CA ASN A 5 -10.57 17.25 6.88
C ASN A 5 -11.22 15.86 6.77
N GLU A 6 -11.75 15.52 5.59
CA GLU A 6 -12.37 14.19 5.39
C GLU A 6 -11.33 13.07 5.49
N TYR A 7 -10.14 13.28 4.92
CA TYR A 7 -9.02 12.34 5.04
C TYR A 7 -8.57 12.19 6.49
N LEU A 8 -8.44 13.32 7.20
CA LEU A 8 -8.03 13.32 8.60
C LEU A 8 -9.05 12.62 9.51
N GLU A 9 -10.36 12.87 9.30
CA GLU A 9 -11.44 12.22 10.07
C GLU A 9 -11.44 10.70 9.87
N LEU A 10 -11.30 10.23 8.63
CA LEU A 10 -11.28 8.79 8.35
C LEU A 10 -10.00 8.14 8.88
N LEU A 11 -8.84 8.79 8.70
CA LEU A 11 -7.57 8.34 9.26
C LEU A 11 -7.64 8.20 10.79
N LYS A 12 -8.23 9.21 11.45
CA LYS A 12 -8.45 9.19 12.90
C LYS A 12 -9.35 8.03 13.31
N SER A 13 -10.46 7.83 12.61
CA SER A 13 -11.38 6.71 12.85
C SER A 13 -10.67 5.36 12.76
N TRP A 14 -9.87 5.15 11.72
CA TRP A 14 -9.11 3.92 11.52
C TRP A 14 -8.05 3.69 12.60
N CYS A 15 -7.27 4.70 12.95
CA CYS A 15 -6.27 4.57 14.01
C CYS A 15 -6.91 4.34 15.38
N ASP A 16 -8.05 4.97 15.68
CA ASP A 16 -8.81 4.70 16.90
C ASP A 16 -9.34 3.25 16.92
N GLY A 17 -9.78 2.72 15.77
CA GLY A 17 -10.17 1.33 15.61
C GLY A 17 -9.03 0.35 15.86
N LEU A 18 -7.85 0.62 15.29
CA LEU A 18 -6.65 -0.20 15.49
C LEU A 18 -6.17 -0.18 16.94
N ILE A 19 -6.21 1.00 17.61
CA ILE A 19 -5.83 1.14 19.04
C ILE A 19 -6.76 0.32 19.95
N ARG A 20 -8.06 0.23 19.64
CA ARG A 20 -8.99 -0.62 20.39
C ARG A 20 -8.66 -2.11 20.30
N LEU A 21 -8.02 -2.54 19.21
CA LEU A 21 -7.59 -3.92 19.01
C LEU A 21 -6.14 -4.16 19.43
N GLN A 22 -5.44 -3.12 19.87
CA GLN A 22 -4.08 -3.24 20.37
C GLN A 22 -4.07 -3.78 21.79
N PHE A 23 -3.32 -4.84 22.01
CA PHE A 23 -3.06 -5.33 23.36
C PHE A 23 -2.24 -4.29 24.14
N GLN A 24 -2.72 -3.93 25.32
CA GLN A 24 -2.08 -2.92 26.16
C GLN A 24 -2.05 -3.39 27.61
N LYS A 25 -0.89 -3.22 28.25
CA LYS A 25 -0.64 -3.61 29.66
C LYS A 25 -0.79 -5.11 29.87
N GLU A 26 -0.36 -5.89 28.91
CA GLU A 26 -0.35 -7.34 29.02
C GLU A 26 0.92 -7.83 29.71
N ASP A 27 0.76 -8.79 30.63
CA ASP A 27 1.91 -9.42 31.31
C ASP A 27 2.77 -10.24 30.33
N ASN A 28 2.18 -10.68 29.21
CA ASN A 28 2.90 -11.39 28.16
C ASN A 28 3.48 -10.41 27.12
N PRO A 29 4.81 -10.20 27.10
CA PRO A 29 5.44 -9.26 26.18
C PRO A 29 5.31 -9.66 24.69
N ARG A 30 4.92 -10.91 24.39
CA ARG A 30 4.63 -11.33 23.01
C ARG A 30 3.29 -10.81 22.50
N LEU A 31 2.40 -10.40 23.39
CA LEU A 31 1.10 -9.81 23.05
C LEU A 31 1.13 -8.29 23.17
N ASP A 32 1.78 -7.78 24.23
CA ASP A 32 1.73 -6.34 24.58
C ASP A 32 2.24 -5.45 23.45
N GLY A 33 1.33 -4.65 22.90
CA GLY A 33 1.57 -3.76 21.75
C GLY A 33 1.13 -4.29 20.39
N GLY A 34 0.90 -5.59 20.26
CA GLY A 34 0.41 -6.18 19.01
C GLY A 34 -1.06 -5.83 18.73
N ILE A 35 -1.43 -5.74 17.46
CA ILE A 35 -2.82 -5.46 17.05
C ILE A 35 -3.48 -6.76 16.63
N PHE A 36 -4.52 -7.16 17.37
CA PHE A 36 -5.29 -8.37 17.08
C PHE A 36 -6.14 -8.21 15.82
N CYS A 37 -6.10 -9.20 14.95
CA CYS A 37 -6.94 -9.25 13.76
C CYS A 37 -8.19 -10.11 13.99
N PRO A 38 -9.40 -9.54 14.00
CA PRO A 38 -10.62 -10.32 14.20
C PRO A 38 -10.86 -11.39 13.13
N SER A 39 -10.62 -11.06 11.85
CA SER A 39 -10.83 -11.99 10.74
C SER A 39 -9.85 -13.17 10.73
N CYS A 40 -8.59 -12.92 11.07
CA CYS A 40 -7.53 -13.93 10.99
C CYS A 40 -7.25 -14.61 12.32
N MET A 41 -7.84 -14.13 13.43
CA MET A 41 -7.66 -14.62 14.80
C MET A 41 -6.19 -14.68 15.24
N MET A 42 -5.38 -13.70 14.78
CA MET A 42 -3.95 -13.62 15.09
C MET A 42 -3.46 -12.17 15.04
N ILE A 43 -2.20 -11.95 15.43
CA ILE A 43 -1.49 -10.68 15.25
C ILE A 43 -0.64 -10.81 13.99
N HIS A 44 -0.90 -9.96 12.99
CA HIS A 44 -0.10 -9.93 11.77
C HIS A 44 1.22 -9.21 11.97
N GLY A 45 2.31 -9.73 11.41
CA GLY A 45 3.60 -9.05 11.42
C GLY A 45 3.55 -7.66 10.78
N ARG A 46 2.79 -7.51 9.71
CA ARG A 46 2.62 -6.20 9.05
C ARG A 46 1.83 -5.16 9.85
N CYS A 47 1.22 -5.49 11.00
CA CYS A 47 0.51 -4.46 11.78
C CYS A 47 1.42 -3.32 12.23
N HIS A 48 2.75 -3.51 12.25
CA HIS A 48 3.71 -2.43 12.54
C HIS A 48 3.70 -1.32 11.48
N ASP A 49 3.13 -1.53 10.29
CA ASP A 49 2.91 -0.46 9.31
C ASP A 49 2.03 0.67 9.88
N ALA A 50 1.18 0.37 10.88
CA ALA A 50 0.35 1.35 11.59
C ALA A 50 1.15 2.35 12.44
N ILE A 51 2.44 2.13 12.68
CA ILE A 51 3.31 3.07 13.39
C ILE A 51 3.28 4.43 12.71
N TYR A 52 3.42 4.47 11.38
CA TYR A 52 3.48 5.73 10.65
C TYR A 52 2.19 6.57 10.75
N PRO A 53 0.99 6.07 10.42
CA PRO A 53 -0.23 6.85 10.56
C PRO A 53 -0.54 7.26 12.00
N MET A 54 -0.15 6.46 13.00
CA MET A 54 -0.26 6.85 14.41
C MET A 54 0.69 7.99 14.77
N MET A 55 1.94 7.98 14.28
CA MET A 55 2.89 9.08 14.45
C MET A 55 2.39 10.37 13.80
N TYR A 56 1.83 10.27 12.58
CA TYR A 56 1.18 11.40 11.90
C TYR A 56 0.08 12.03 12.77
N LEU A 57 -0.86 11.23 13.29
CA LEU A 57 -1.95 11.73 14.14
C LEU A 57 -1.44 12.32 15.46
N ALA A 58 -0.42 11.70 16.06
CA ALA A 58 0.21 12.24 17.27
C ALA A 58 0.79 13.62 17.03
N ASP A 59 1.41 13.83 15.89
CA ASP A 59 1.97 15.13 15.52
C ASP A 59 0.88 16.15 15.15
N ARG A 60 -0.07 15.75 14.31
CA ARG A 60 -1.12 16.64 13.81
C ARG A 60 -2.12 17.06 14.89
N LEU A 61 -2.57 16.13 15.73
CA LEU A 61 -3.61 16.37 16.73
C LEU A 61 -3.05 16.66 18.12
N LYS A 62 -1.76 16.42 18.36
CA LYS A 62 -1.11 16.52 19.69
C LYS A 62 -1.75 15.64 20.77
N GLU A 63 -2.41 14.55 20.35
CA GLU A 63 -3.01 13.55 21.24
C GLU A 63 -2.00 12.43 21.59
N LYS A 64 -1.64 12.34 22.86
CA LYS A 64 -0.62 11.38 23.38
C LYS A 64 -0.93 9.93 23.06
N LYS A 65 -2.22 9.54 23.04
CA LYS A 65 -2.63 8.14 22.81
C LYS A 65 -2.05 7.53 21.54
N TYR A 66 -1.92 8.33 20.47
CA TYR A 66 -1.37 7.85 19.19
C TYR A 66 0.15 7.63 19.28
N LEU A 67 0.87 8.52 19.95
CA LEU A 67 2.31 8.35 20.17
C LEU A 67 2.60 7.13 21.06
N GLU A 68 1.83 6.96 22.14
CA GLU A 68 1.94 5.82 23.05
C GLU A 68 1.66 4.51 22.30
N ALA A 69 0.59 4.45 21.48
CA ALA A 69 0.26 3.30 20.67
C ALA A 69 1.35 2.96 19.63
N ALA A 70 1.90 3.98 18.95
CA ALA A 70 3.00 3.80 18.00
C ALA A 70 4.25 3.25 18.67
N LYS A 71 4.64 3.78 19.83
CA LYS A 71 5.80 3.31 20.62
C LYS A 71 5.61 1.89 21.10
N LEU A 72 4.43 1.56 21.60
CA LEU A 72 4.11 0.22 22.07
C LEU A 72 4.15 -0.80 20.91
N LEU A 73 3.60 -0.42 19.75
CA LEU A 73 3.65 -1.25 18.54
C LEU A 73 5.09 -1.44 18.03
N PHE A 74 5.91 -0.38 18.06
CA PHE A 74 7.33 -0.48 17.74
C PHE A 74 8.05 -1.45 18.68
N GLN A 75 7.77 -1.39 19.99
CA GLN A 75 8.33 -2.32 20.98
C GLN A 75 7.91 -3.75 20.66
N TRP A 76 6.61 -3.99 20.46
CA TRP A 76 6.06 -5.31 20.15
C TRP A 76 6.69 -5.91 18.88
N SER A 77 6.87 -5.11 17.82
CA SER A 77 7.44 -5.59 16.56
C SER A 77 8.87 -6.15 16.71
N GLY A 78 9.54 -5.85 17.81
CA GLY A 78 10.80 -6.48 18.18
C GLY A 78 10.70 -8.00 18.38
N ASN A 79 9.51 -8.52 18.72
CA ASN A 79 9.26 -9.97 18.82
C ASN A 79 9.33 -10.71 17.48
N LEU A 80 9.18 -9.99 16.40
CA LEU A 80 9.21 -10.53 15.03
C LEU A 80 10.59 -10.42 14.38
N LEU A 81 11.48 -9.63 14.99
CA LEU A 81 12.79 -9.33 14.42
C LEU A 81 13.73 -10.53 14.58
N CYS A 82 14.14 -11.09 13.44
CA CYS A 82 15.10 -12.18 13.36
C CYS A 82 16.55 -11.69 13.50
N ASP A 83 17.50 -12.61 13.71
CA ASP A 83 18.90 -12.27 13.89
C ASP A 83 19.55 -11.68 12.64
N ASP A 84 19.05 -11.99 11.47
CA ASP A 84 19.51 -11.42 10.20
C ASP A 84 18.93 -10.02 9.88
N GLY A 85 17.97 -9.54 10.68
CA GLY A 85 17.30 -8.26 10.49
C GLY A 85 15.96 -8.33 9.76
N SER A 86 15.52 -9.51 9.34
CA SER A 86 14.18 -9.69 8.77
C SER A 86 13.09 -9.67 9.83
N TYR A 87 11.84 -9.48 9.38
CA TYR A 87 10.65 -9.78 10.17
C TYR A 87 9.93 -10.98 9.58
N TYR A 88 9.54 -11.96 10.40
CA TYR A 88 8.62 -12.98 9.93
C TYR A 88 7.16 -12.50 10.00
N ASN A 89 6.31 -13.06 9.15
CA ASN A 89 4.97 -12.54 8.92
C ASN A 89 4.01 -12.74 10.11
N ASP A 90 3.90 -13.97 10.59
CA ASP A 90 3.03 -14.36 11.71
C ASP A 90 3.33 -15.79 12.18
N ALA A 91 2.60 -16.25 13.19
CA ALA A 91 2.81 -17.57 13.78
C ALA A 91 2.53 -18.76 12.82
N GLN A 92 1.84 -18.53 11.71
CA GLN A 92 1.49 -19.55 10.71
C GLN A 92 2.30 -19.44 9.42
N ASN A 93 3.04 -18.33 9.24
CA ASN A 93 3.72 -18.01 8.00
C ASN A 93 5.05 -17.30 8.27
N ASP A 94 6.13 -17.98 8.03
CA ASP A 94 7.51 -17.50 8.20
C ASP A 94 8.00 -16.60 7.06
N TRP A 95 7.10 -16.17 6.17
CA TRP A 95 7.43 -15.27 5.07
C TRP A 95 8.05 -13.96 5.55
N MET A 96 9.28 -13.69 5.13
CA MET A 96 10.09 -12.55 5.61
C MET A 96 10.03 -11.33 4.68
N GLY A 97 9.46 -11.47 3.50
CA GLY A 97 9.36 -10.36 2.52
C GLY A 97 8.62 -9.14 3.04
N ILE A 98 7.76 -9.30 4.04
CA ILE A 98 7.06 -8.18 4.70
C ILE A 98 8.01 -7.11 5.25
N THR A 99 9.28 -7.45 5.50
CA THR A 99 10.32 -6.56 6.02
C THR A 99 10.44 -5.29 5.17
N VAL A 100 10.24 -5.38 3.85
CA VAL A 100 10.34 -4.21 2.96
C VAL A 100 9.30 -3.14 3.28
N PHE A 101 8.06 -3.54 3.60
CA PHE A 101 6.98 -2.60 3.94
C PHE A 101 7.22 -1.94 5.29
N SER A 102 7.80 -2.69 6.23
CA SER A 102 8.25 -2.18 7.52
C SER A 102 9.30 -1.09 7.36
N VAL A 103 10.28 -1.30 6.47
CA VAL A 103 11.32 -0.30 6.18
C VAL A 103 10.68 0.99 5.64
N ILE A 104 9.71 0.90 4.73
CA ILE A 104 9.01 2.06 4.17
C ILE A 104 8.28 2.82 5.29
N ALA A 105 7.44 2.12 6.06
CA ALA A 105 6.62 2.75 7.10
C ALA A 105 7.48 3.41 8.20
N LEU A 106 8.53 2.72 8.65
CA LEU A 106 9.41 3.24 9.69
C LEU A 106 10.26 4.41 9.21
N THR A 107 10.67 4.40 7.91
CA THR A 107 11.41 5.53 7.32
C THR A 107 10.53 6.77 7.29
N HIS A 108 9.28 6.67 6.81
CA HIS A 108 8.36 7.81 6.83
C HIS A 108 8.07 8.32 8.24
N ALA A 109 7.87 7.42 9.21
CA ALA A 109 7.67 7.83 10.60
C ALA A 109 8.86 8.63 11.16
N LEU A 110 10.09 8.23 10.83
CA LEU A 110 11.29 8.93 11.25
C LEU A 110 11.56 10.21 10.45
N GLU A 111 11.28 10.21 9.16
CA GLU A 111 11.52 11.38 8.30
C GLU A 111 10.59 12.54 8.66
N PHE A 112 9.30 12.27 8.84
CA PHE A 112 8.30 13.32 9.06
C PHE A 112 8.07 13.63 10.55
N HIS A 113 8.16 12.65 11.45
CA HIS A 113 7.68 12.76 12.83
C HIS A 113 8.69 12.39 13.91
N ALA A 114 9.98 12.28 13.59
CA ALA A 114 11.02 11.95 14.58
C ALA A 114 11.12 12.95 15.75
N SER A 115 10.64 14.18 15.57
CA SER A 115 10.60 15.21 16.61
C SER A 115 9.72 14.84 17.83
N LEU A 116 8.82 13.86 17.68
CA LEU A 116 8.00 13.31 18.78
C LEU A 116 8.76 12.34 19.68
N LEU A 117 9.91 11.86 19.21
CA LEU A 117 10.74 10.90 19.93
C LEU A 117 11.82 11.60 20.75
N THR A 118 12.16 11.02 21.90
CA THR A 118 13.39 11.40 22.61
C THR A 118 14.62 10.98 21.78
N ALA A 119 15.77 11.57 22.06
CA ALA A 119 17.01 11.21 21.36
C ALA A 119 17.32 9.69 21.46
N GLN A 120 17.10 9.10 22.64
CA GLN A 120 17.33 7.67 22.88
C GLN A 120 16.33 6.79 22.12
N GLU A 121 15.06 7.20 22.03
CA GLU A 121 14.05 6.48 21.26
C GLU A 121 14.37 6.55 19.75
N LYS A 122 14.71 7.73 19.26
CA LYS A 122 15.11 7.93 17.86
C LYS A 122 16.28 7.04 17.50
N GLU A 123 17.33 7.02 18.30
CA GLU A 123 18.51 6.15 18.10
C GLU A 123 18.11 4.66 18.01
N LYS A 124 17.22 4.18 18.89
CA LYS A 124 16.72 2.80 18.85
C LYS A 124 15.93 2.50 17.56
N TRP A 125 15.10 3.44 17.12
CA TRP A 125 14.31 3.29 15.91
C TRP A 125 15.20 3.28 14.66
N GLU A 126 16.17 4.19 14.60
CA GLU A 126 17.18 4.25 13.53
C GLU A 126 18.05 2.99 13.47
N ALA A 127 18.47 2.48 14.61
CA ALA A 127 19.23 1.22 14.68
C ALA A 127 18.45 0.04 14.11
N ARG A 128 17.15 -0.06 14.45
CA ARG A 128 16.27 -1.10 13.89
C ARG A 128 16.04 -0.90 12.40
N LEU A 129 15.73 0.32 11.96
CA LEU A 129 15.57 0.65 10.54
C LEU A 129 16.82 0.29 9.74
N ASN A 130 18.01 0.64 10.25
CA ASN A 130 19.27 0.33 9.57
C ASN A 130 19.49 -1.19 9.42
N ARG A 131 19.12 -1.97 10.44
CA ARG A 131 19.26 -3.43 10.43
C ARG A 131 18.28 -4.08 9.43
N THR A 132 17.02 -3.64 9.43
CA THR A 132 16.00 -4.16 8.51
C THR A 132 16.26 -3.73 7.06
N ALA A 133 16.71 -2.50 6.84
CA ALA A 133 17.11 -2.01 5.52
C ALA A 133 18.32 -2.78 4.94
N GLU A 134 19.27 -3.18 5.79
CA GLU A 134 20.40 -4.00 5.35
C GLU A 134 19.91 -5.38 4.88
N TRP A 135 18.97 -6.01 5.58
CA TRP A 135 18.36 -7.27 5.13
C TRP A 135 17.67 -7.11 3.78
N VAL A 136 16.86 -6.05 3.60
CA VAL A 136 16.20 -5.76 2.31
C VAL A 136 17.23 -5.60 1.20
N PHE A 137 18.30 -4.85 1.44
CA PHE A 137 19.40 -4.66 0.49
C PHE A 137 20.08 -5.96 0.08
N GLN A 138 20.31 -6.88 1.03
CA GLN A 138 21.01 -8.14 0.76
C GLN A 138 20.12 -9.18 0.11
N THR A 139 18.82 -9.19 0.44
CA THR A 139 17.91 -10.29 0.08
C THR A 139 17.08 -9.97 -1.16
N ILE A 140 16.50 -8.77 -1.24
CA ILE A 140 15.62 -8.44 -2.38
C ILE A 140 16.47 -7.92 -3.53
N THR A 141 16.83 -8.85 -4.40
CA THR A 141 17.58 -8.62 -5.65
C THR A 141 16.70 -8.96 -6.85
N PRO A 142 17.09 -8.64 -8.10
CA PRO A 142 16.35 -9.09 -9.30
C PRO A 142 16.10 -10.58 -9.36
N GLN A 143 17.00 -11.39 -8.74
CA GLN A 143 16.91 -12.84 -8.70
C GLN A 143 16.03 -13.38 -7.57
N PHE A 144 15.58 -12.52 -6.67
CA PHE A 144 14.69 -12.94 -5.60
C PHE A 144 13.34 -13.37 -6.20
N ASP A 145 12.99 -14.65 -6.06
CA ASP A 145 11.83 -15.25 -6.71
C ASP A 145 10.53 -14.96 -5.95
N VAL A 146 9.97 -13.78 -6.22
CA VAL A 146 8.72 -13.32 -5.64
C VAL A 146 7.91 -12.52 -6.66
N ASN A 147 6.69 -12.18 -6.29
CA ASN A 147 5.84 -11.25 -7.04
C ASN A 147 6.55 -9.90 -7.23
N ILE A 148 6.28 -9.25 -8.34
CA ILE A 148 6.95 -8.00 -8.73
C ILE A 148 6.74 -6.84 -7.76
N ASN A 149 5.64 -6.83 -6.99
CA ASN A 149 5.37 -5.79 -5.98
C ASN A 149 6.49 -5.67 -4.92
N TYR A 150 7.15 -6.77 -4.57
CA TYR A 150 8.29 -6.73 -3.62
C TYR A 150 9.52 -6.02 -4.21
N HIS A 151 9.76 -6.15 -5.52
CA HIS A 151 10.82 -5.44 -6.20
C HIS A 151 10.51 -3.94 -6.30
N ALA A 152 9.26 -3.59 -6.62
CA ALA A 152 8.80 -2.21 -6.62
C ALA A 152 8.90 -1.58 -5.23
N ALA A 153 8.45 -2.29 -4.18
CA ALA A 153 8.59 -1.84 -2.80
C ALA A 153 10.06 -1.73 -2.37
N CYS A 154 10.94 -2.62 -2.86
CA CYS A 154 12.38 -2.52 -2.61
C CYS A 154 13.00 -1.27 -3.26
N ALA A 155 12.55 -0.90 -4.47
CA ALA A 155 13.00 0.34 -5.11
C ALA A 155 12.69 1.56 -4.21
N GLU A 156 11.48 1.65 -3.68
CA GLU A 156 11.08 2.70 -2.74
C GLU A 156 11.87 2.63 -1.43
N ALA A 157 11.87 1.49 -0.75
CA ALA A 157 12.52 1.30 0.54
C ALA A 157 14.00 1.66 0.50
N MET A 158 14.70 1.28 -0.57
CA MET A 158 16.12 1.58 -0.76
C MET A 158 16.35 3.03 -1.15
N ALA A 159 15.46 3.68 -1.90
CA ALA A 159 15.53 5.11 -2.16
C ALA A 159 15.36 5.92 -0.87
N LEU A 160 14.31 5.63 -0.09
CA LEU A 160 14.03 6.29 1.19
C LEU A 160 15.18 6.15 2.17
N THR A 161 15.61 4.93 2.47
CA THR A 161 16.68 4.67 3.44
C THR A 161 18.06 5.13 2.94
N GLY A 162 18.28 5.07 1.62
CA GLY A 162 19.48 5.60 0.99
C GLY A 162 19.62 7.11 1.16
N MET A 163 18.51 7.84 1.03
CA MET A 163 18.47 9.29 1.30
C MET A 163 18.59 9.56 2.80
N TYR A 164 17.81 8.87 3.63
CA TYR A 164 17.78 9.09 5.08
C TYR A 164 19.15 8.86 5.75
N PHE A 165 19.84 7.76 5.40
CA PHE A 165 21.16 7.41 5.98
C PHE A 165 22.34 7.85 5.13
N HIS A 166 22.15 8.56 4.01
CA HIS A 166 23.19 8.95 3.05
C HIS A 166 24.02 7.76 2.56
N ARG A 167 23.33 6.64 2.16
CA ARG A 167 24.01 5.41 1.73
C ARG A 167 23.87 5.16 0.24
N GLU A 168 24.96 5.40 -0.48
CA GLU A 168 25.04 5.24 -1.93
C GLU A 168 24.72 3.80 -2.39
N LYS A 169 25.09 2.77 -1.63
CA LYS A 169 24.77 1.38 -1.97
C LYS A 169 23.26 1.10 -2.02
N TYR A 170 22.48 1.75 -1.15
CA TYR A 170 21.02 1.62 -1.16
C TYR A 170 20.39 2.37 -2.35
N LEU A 171 20.94 3.55 -2.66
CA LEU A 171 20.50 4.32 -3.82
C LEU A 171 20.75 3.55 -5.14
N LYS A 172 21.89 2.90 -5.28
CA LYS A 172 22.19 2.03 -6.44
C LYS A 172 21.25 0.82 -6.51
N ARG A 173 20.93 0.19 -5.36
CA ARG A 173 19.95 -0.90 -5.33
C ARG A 173 18.55 -0.40 -5.70
N SER A 174 18.16 0.79 -5.28
CA SER A 174 16.87 1.35 -5.68
C SER A 174 16.75 1.55 -7.18
N ASP A 175 17.82 2.05 -7.82
CA ASP A 175 17.89 2.23 -9.27
C ASP A 175 17.83 0.87 -9.99
N GLU A 176 18.59 -0.13 -9.53
CA GLU A 176 18.59 -1.49 -10.07
C GLU A 176 17.18 -2.13 -10.01
N MET A 177 16.47 -1.97 -8.88
CA MET A 177 15.13 -2.54 -8.72
C MET A 177 14.11 -1.83 -9.60
N ALA A 178 14.18 -0.51 -9.72
CA ALA A 178 13.30 0.24 -10.60
C ALA A 178 13.51 -0.16 -12.07
N ASP A 179 14.77 -0.25 -12.52
CA ASP A 179 15.11 -0.68 -13.89
C ASP A 179 14.64 -2.12 -14.15
N PHE A 180 14.75 -3.00 -13.16
CA PHE A 180 14.21 -4.34 -13.23
C PHE A 180 12.67 -4.33 -13.41
N CYS A 181 11.95 -3.56 -12.60
CA CYS A 181 10.49 -3.43 -12.70
C CYS A 181 10.05 -2.88 -14.07
N MET A 182 10.83 -2.00 -14.70
CA MET A 182 10.48 -1.46 -16.02
C MET A 182 10.47 -2.49 -17.14
N GLN A 183 10.94 -3.72 -16.90
CA GLN A 183 10.86 -4.85 -17.85
C GLN A 183 9.50 -5.56 -17.77
N TYR A 184 8.71 -5.29 -16.72
CA TYR A 184 7.41 -5.92 -16.46
C TYR A 184 6.22 -5.04 -16.90
N ILE A 185 6.41 -4.27 -17.96
CA ILE A 185 5.37 -3.45 -18.57
C ILE A 185 4.96 -4.09 -19.89
N SER A 186 3.67 -4.41 -20.03
CA SER A 186 3.15 -4.94 -21.28
C SER A 186 3.16 -3.87 -22.39
N LYS A 187 2.98 -4.31 -23.63
CA LYS A 187 2.90 -3.39 -24.77
C LYS A 187 1.74 -2.39 -24.64
N GLU A 188 0.67 -2.78 -23.96
CA GLU A 188 -0.51 -1.97 -23.70
C GLU A 188 -0.34 -1.03 -22.49
N GLY A 189 0.76 -1.18 -21.72
CA GLY A 189 1.03 -0.39 -20.53
C GLY A 189 0.48 -0.99 -19.23
N LEU A 190 0.05 -2.27 -19.20
CA LEU A 190 -0.27 -2.96 -17.95
C LEU A 190 1.00 -3.47 -17.29
N PHE A 191 1.09 -3.29 -15.97
CA PHE A 191 2.15 -3.85 -15.17
C PHE A 191 1.83 -5.31 -14.85
N PHE A 192 2.79 -6.21 -15.07
CA PHE A 192 2.61 -7.65 -14.86
C PHE A 192 3.72 -8.23 -13.97
N GLY A 193 3.62 -9.51 -13.61
CA GLY A 193 4.54 -10.18 -12.70
C GLY A 193 3.94 -10.41 -11.30
N GLU A 194 2.65 -10.13 -11.13
CA GLU A 194 1.91 -10.38 -9.90
C GLU A 194 1.44 -11.84 -9.82
N GLY A 195 2.39 -12.76 -9.77
CA GLY A 195 2.18 -14.19 -9.68
C GLY A 195 3.43 -14.91 -9.19
N LYS A 196 3.28 -16.18 -8.88
CA LYS A 196 4.41 -17.08 -8.55
C LYS A 196 4.24 -18.37 -9.34
N PRO A 197 5.08 -18.61 -10.34
CA PRO A 197 6.22 -17.79 -10.81
C PRO A 197 5.81 -16.44 -11.44
N ARG A 198 6.66 -15.44 -11.20
CA ARG A 198 6.49 -14.07 -11.72
C ARG A 198 6.48 -14.00 -13.25
N ASP A 199 7.31 -14.84 -13.88
CA ASP A 199 7.52 -14.84 -15.34
C ASP A 199 6.64 -15.84 -16.08
N ASP A 200 5.70 -16.46 -15.37
CA ASP A 200 4.85 -17.50 -15.95
C ASP A 200 3.93 -16.92 -17.04
N VAL A 201 3.62 -17.78 -17.99
CA VAL A 201 2.68 -17.49 -19.08
C VAL A 201 1.66 -18.60 -19.12
N SER A 202 0.39 -18.25 -19.00
CA SER A 202 -0.69 -19.23 -19.07
C SER A 202 -0.74 -19.94 -20.44
N PRO A 203 -1.42 -21.09 -20.58
CA PRO A 203 -1.62 -21.74 -21.88
C PRO A 203 -2.26 -20.85 -22.96
N LYS A 204 -2.99 -19.81 -22.54
CA LYS A 204 -3.57 -18.79 -23.43
C LYS A 204 -2.60 -17.64 -23.76
N GLY A 205 -1.39 -17.65 -23.22
CA GLY A 205 -0.40 -16.58 -23.43
C GLY A 205 -0.55 -15.39 -22.45
N CYS A 206 -1.43 -15.47 -21.44
CA CYS A 206 -1.63 -14.40 -20.48
C CYS A 206 -0.47 -14.29 -19.51
N ARG A 207 -0.10 -13.06 -19.15
CA ARG A 207 0.84 -12.73 -18.09
C ARG A 207 0.12 -12.55 -16.75
N PRO A 208 0.79 -12.79 -15.60
CA PRO A 208 0.20 -12.58 -14.29
C PRO A 208 0.04 -11.09 -14.00
N VAL A 209 -1.17 -10.58 -14.14
CA VAL A 209 -1.58 -9.21 -13.81
C VAL A 209 -2.50 -9.23 -12.61
N ASP A 210 -2.35 -8.26 -11.71
CA ASP A 210 -3.26 -8.01 -10.61
C ASP A 210 -3.46 -6.50 -10.45
N ILE A 211 -4.61 -6.00 -10.90
CA ILE A 211 -4.89 -4.56 -10.93
C ILE A 211 -4.83 -3.95 -9.52
N GLY A 212 -5.41 -4.64 -8.53
CA GLY A 212 -5.44 -4.14 -7.17
C GLY A 212 -4.06 -3.95 -6.56
N TYR A 213 -3.18 -4.97 -6.64
CA TYR A 213 -1.80 -4.84 -6.16
C TYR A 213 -0.98 -3.81 -6.94
N ASN A 214 -1.24 -3.72 -8.25
CA ASN A 214 -0.54 -2.73 -9.07
C ASN A 214 -0.83 -1.32 -8.59
N VAL A 215 -2.10 -0.94 -8.43
CA VAL A 215 -2.49 0.44 -8.09
C VAL A 215 -2.18 0.79 -6.63
N GLU A 216 -2.23 -0.18 -5.72
CA GLU A 216 -1.97 0.07 -4.31
C GLU A 216 -0.49 0.08 -3.95
N GLU A 217 0.24 -0.97 -4.34
CA GLU A 217 1.61 -1.19 -3.88
C GLU A 217 2.64 -0.86 -4.97
N SER A 218 2.57 -1.52 -6.13
CA SER A 218 3.66 -1.48 -7.10
C SER A 218 3.84 -0.11 -7.75
N LEU A 219 2.77 0.47 -8.28
CA LEU A 219 2.85 1.77 -8.96
C LEU A 219 3.04 2.92 -7.97
N ALA A 220 2.49 2.81 -6.76
CA ALA A 220 2.74 3.77 -5.69
C ALA A 220 4.22 3.79 -5.29
N SER A 221 4.82 2.62 -5.10
CA SER A 221 6.24 2.50 -4.74
C SER A 221 7.17 2.99 -5.86
N LEU A 222 6.87 2.67 -7.12
CA LEU A 222 7.65 3.14 -8.27
C LEU A 222 7.51 4.66 -8.49
N LEU A 223 6.35 5.24 -8.20
CA LEU A 223 6.14 6.70 -8.22
C LEU A 223 6.98 7.37 -7.14
N SER A 224 6.94 6.84 -5.91
CA SER A 224 7.74 7.30 -4.78
C SER A 224 9.23 7.28 -5.13
N TYR A 225 9.73 6.15 -5.63
CA TYR A 225 11.10 6.03 -6.13
C TYR A 225 11.42 7.11 -7.18
N GLY A 226 10.61 7.22 -8.23
CA GLY A 226 10.83 8.18 -9.32
C GLY A 226 10.90 9.63 -8.84
N THR A 227 10.11 9.96 -7.81
CA THR A 227 10.09 11.28 -7.18
C THR A 227 11.34 11.51 -6.34
N ILE A 228 11.68 10.58 -5.45
CA ILE A 228 12.85 10.67 -4.56
C ILE A 228 14.15 10.74 -5.35
N ARG A 229 14.31 9.88 -6.34
CA ARG A 229 15.49 9.79 -7.20
C ARG A 229 15.50 10.82 -8.34
N LYS A 230 14.44 11.60 -8.49
CA LYS A 230 14.23 12.52 -9.62
C LYS A 230 14.37 11.82 -10.98
N ASN A 231 13.97 10.55 -11.05
CA ASN A 231 14.00 9.74 -12.26
C ASN A 231 12.75 10.00 -13.10
N LYS A 232 12.83 11.01 -13.97
CA LYS A 232 11.71 11.43 -14.82
C LYS A 232 11.22 10.29 -15.73
N ILE A 233 12.12 9.45 -16.23
CA ILE A 233 11.76 8.35 -17.15
C ILE A 233 10.84 7.35 -16.45
N VAL A 234 11.20 6.91 -15.25
CA VAL A 234 10.37 5.98 -14.47
C VAL A 234 9.07 6.64 -14.07
N ARG A 235 9.12 7.90 -13.61
CA ARG A 235 7.92 8.64 -13.21
C ARG A 235 6.92 8.81 -14.34
N ASP A 236 7.37 9.17 -15.56
CA ASP A 236 6.51 9.31 -16.73
C ASP A 236 5.91 7.95 -17.16
N LYS A 237 6.68 6.85 -17.09
CA LYS A 237 6.17 5.49 -17.35
C LYS A 237 5.13 5.07 -16.31
N VAL A 238 5.36 5.35 -15.03
CA VAL A 238 4.38 5.05 -13.96
C VAL A 238 3.10 5.86 -14.19
N LYS A 239 3.20 7.13 -14.51
CA LYS A 239 2.05 7.97 -14.86
C LYS A 239 1.25 7.39 -16.04
N HIS A 240 1.93 6.91 -17.09
CA HIS A 240 1.28 6.22 -18.20
C HIS A 240 0.60 4.92 -17.75
N MET A 241 1.27 4.09 -16.95
CA MET A 241 0.66 2.88 -16.41
C MET A 241 -0.59 3.18 -15.57
N LEU A 242 -0.57 4.23 -14.75
CA LEU A 242 -1.74 4.66 -13.97
C LEU A 242 -2.90 5.04 -14.88
N TRP A 243 -2.66 5.74 -15.99
CA TRP A 243 -3.68 6.02 -17.02
C TRP A 243 -4.29 4.74 -17.58
N VAL A 244 -3.45 3.75 -17.88
CA VAL A 244 -3.89 2.46 -18.44
C VAL A 244 -4.70 1.68 -17.41
N HIS A 245 -4.27 1.65 -16.14
CA HIS A 245 -4.99 0.96 -15.08
C HIS A 245 -6.35 1.61 -14.78
N LEU A 246 -6.47 2.93 -14.96
CA LEU A 246 -7.71 3.67 -14.71
C LEU A 246 -8.90 3.19 -15.58
N GLU A 247 -8.63 2.55 -16.71
CA GLU A 247 -9.65 1.89 -17.53
C GLU A 247 -10.41 0.78 -16.78
N PHE A 248 -9.82 0.24 -15.70
CA PHE A 248 -10.41 -0.82 -14.88
C PHE A 248 -11.09 -0.28 -13.61
N MET A 249 -11.07 1.03 -13.39
CA MET A 249 -11.80 1.62 -12.27
C MET A 249 -13.28 1.75 -12.62
N ASN A 250 -14.14 1.30 -11.70
CA ASN A 250 -15.58 1.47 -11.82
C ASN A 250 -16.00 2.88 -11.35
N PRO A 251 -17.16 3.40 -11.78
CA PRO A 251 -17.62 4.74 -11.43
C PRO A 251 -17.75 5.00 -9.92
N ASP A 252 -17.95 3.97 -9.11
CA ASP A 252 -18.04 4.05 -7.65
C ASP A 252 -16.68 4.10 -6.94
N GLY A 253 -15.59 4.00 -7.68
CA GLY A 253 -14.22 3.99 -7.15
C GLY A 253 -13.67 2.59 -6.84
N GLY A 254 -14.43 1.53 -7.10
CA GLY A 254 -13.94 0.15 -7.03
C GLY A 254 -13.14 -0.25 -8.26
N TRP A 255 -12.39 -1.33 -8.14
CA TRP A 255 -11.56 -1.85 -9.22
C TRP A 255 -12.10 -3.16 -9.78
N ASP A 256 -12.15 -3.26 -11.10
CA ASP A 256 -12.39 -4.53 -11.76
C ASP A 256 -11.08 -5.31 -11.86
N ASN A 257 -10.94 -6.32 -11.04
CA ASN A 257 -9.80 -7.24 -11.01
C ASN A 257 -10.25 -8.70 -11.25
N THR A 258 -11.38 -8.90 -11.93
CA THR A 258 -11.95 -10.23 -12.18
C THR A 258 -11.05 -11.13 -13.00
N MET A 259 -10.21 -10.53 -13.87
CA MET A 259 -9.19 -11.20 -14.67
C MET A 259 -7.86 -11.40 -13.92
N GLY A 260 -7.70 -10.82 -12.73
CA GLY A 260 -6.43 -10.80 -11.99
C GLY A 260 -6.02 -12.17 -11.47
N THR A 261 -4.72 -12.37 -11.31
CA THR A 261 -4.14 -13.63 -10.81
C THR A 261 -4.60 -13.98 -9.39
N ARG A 262 -5.05 -12.99 -8.63
CA ARG A 262 -5.57 -13.14 -7.27
C ARG A 262 -6.99 -12.64 -7.15
N ASN A 263 -7.80 -12.82 -8.20
CA ASN A 263 -9.20 -12.36 -8.26
C ASN A 263 -10.06 -12.86 -7.09
N TYR A 264 -9.75 -14.01 -6.50
CA TYR A 264 -10.44 -14.54 -5.32
C TYR A 264 -10.32 -13.63 -4.08
N LYS A 265 -9.38 -12.67 -4.08
CA LYS A 265 -9.21 -11.66 -3.05
C LYS A 265 -10.06 -10.39 -3.28
N TRP A 266 -10.60 -10.22 -4.49
CA TRP A 266 -11.22 -9.01 -5.00
C TRP A 266 -12.70 -9.24 -5.34
N SER A 267 -13.41 -10.01 -4.52
CA SER A 267 -14.83 -10.20 -4.74
C SER A 267 -15.62 -9.02 -4.20
N TYR A 268 -16.83 -8.83 -4.70
CA TYR A 268 -17.79 -7.84 -4.20
C TYR A 268 -18.15 -8.07 -2.71
N TRP A 269 -18.00 -9.29 -2.23
CA TRP A 269 -18.20 -9.69 -0.84
C TRP A 269 -17.05 -9.31 0.08
N GLY A 270 -15.96 -8.91 -0.49
CA GLY A 270 -14.81 -8.44 0.21
C GLY A 270 -13.52 -9.06 -0.22
N SER A 271 -12.51 -8.29 -0.01
CA SER A 271 -11.14 -8.63 -0.28
C SER A 271 -10.39 -8.76 1.04
N ARG A 272 -9.52 -9.74 1.14
CA ARG A 272 -8.55 -9.83 2.23
C ARG A 272 -7.31 -9.00 1.96
N THR A 273 -7.28 -8.37 0.82
CA THR A 273 -6.23 -7.47 0.42
C THR A 273 -6.84 -6.18 -0.05
N SER A 274 -6.03 -5.24 -0.24
CA SER A 274 -6.35 -3.88 -0.48
C SER A 274 -6.28 -3.60 -1.98
N ASP A 275 -7.20 -2.82 -2.46
CA ASP A 275 -7.24 -2.29 -3.83
C ASP A 275 -7.32 -0.76 -3.82
N GLY A 276 -6.68 -0.15 -2.82
CA GLY A 276 -6.61 1.30 -2.67
C GLY A 276 -5.66 1.94 -3.65
N CYS A 277 -6.06 3.08 -4.13
CA CYS A 277 -5.23 3.85 -5.04
C CYS A 277 -5.00 5.30 -4.56
N GLN A 278 -5.32 5.58 -3.30
CA GLN A 278 -5.23 6.94 -2.78
C GLN A 278 -3.85 7.53 -3.01
N LEU A 279 -2.78 6.78 -2.72
CA LEU A 279 -1.44 7.32 -2.76
C LEU A 279 -0.99 7.68 -4.17
N ALA A 280 -0.92 6.71 -5.09
CA ALA A 280 -0.35 6.95 -6.41
C ALA A 280 -1.13 8.00 -7.21
N TYR A 281 -2.45 7.86 -7.24
CA TYR A 281 -3.32 8.79 -7.96
C TYR A 281 -3.41 10.14 -7.26
N GLY A 282 -3.50 10.16 -5.93
CA GLY A 282 -3.57 11.41 -5.16
C GLY A 282 -2.32 12.27 -5.32
N LEU A 283 -1.12 11.67 -5.28
CA LEU A 283 0.16 12.38 -5.46
C LEU A 283 0.34 13.01 -6.86
N LEU A 284 -0.35 12.48 -7.86
CA LEU A 284 -0.33 13.02 -9.23
C LEU A 284 -1.57 13.88 -9.53
N GLY A 285 -2.45 14.10 -8.57
CA GLY A 285 -3.73 14.78 -8.77
C GLY A 285 -3.61 16.23 -9.26
N ASP A 286 -2.56 16.93 -8.90
CA ASP A 286 -2.31 18.31 -9.38
C ASP A 286 -1.86 18.33 -10.85
N GLU A 287 -1.25 17.24 -11.35
CA GLU A 287 -0.84 17.12 -12.74
C GLU A 287 -1.94 16.58 -13.65
N GLU A 288 -2.77 15.69 -13.09
CA GLU A 288 -3.84 14.99 -13.79
C GLU A 288 -5.14 15.05 -12.97
N PRO A 289 -6.05 15.97 -13.26
CA PRO A 289 -7.28 16.13 -12.48
C PRO A 289 -8.09 14.85 -12.28
N VAL A 290 -8.15 13.98 -13.30
CA VAL A 290 -8.86 12.69 -13.21
C VAL A 290 -8.23 11.75 -12.16
N PHE A 291 -6.94 11.86 -11.91
CA PHE A 291 -6.28 11.06 -10.88
C PHE A 291 -6.71 11.50 -9.48
N SER A 292 -6.85 12.81 -9.25
CA SER A 292 -7.37 13.30 -7.98
C SER A 292 -8.81 12.82 -7.72
N ASP A 293 -9.65 12.79 -8.76
CA ASP A 293 -11.02 12.29 -8.65
C ASP A 293 -11.06 10.77 -8.43
N ALA A 294 -10.24 10.00 -9.15
CA ALA A 294 -10.12 8.56 -8.96
C ALA A 294 -9.71 8.20 -7.53
N SER A 295 -8.67 8.86 -7.00
CA SER A 295 -8.23 8.71 -5.61
C SER A 295 -9.36 9.00 -4.63
N TYR A 296 -10.11 10.07 -4.85
CA TYR A 296 -11.20 10.49 -3.98
C TYR A 296 -12.45 9.59 -4.09
N ARG A 297 -12.79 9.08 -5.29
CA ARG A 297 -13.88 8.10 -5.44
C ARG A 297 -13.56 6.81 -4.67
N ASN A 298 -12.35 6.32 -4.78
CA ASN A 298 -11.91 5.15 -4.03
C ASN A 298 -11.89 5.42 -2.50
N PHE A 299 -11.47 6.61 -2.07
CA PHE A 299 -11.61 7.05 -0.68
C PHE A 299 -13.06 7.03 -0.20
N LYS A 300 -14.01 7.56 -1.01
CA LYS A 300 -15.45 7.52 -0.66
C LYS A 300 -15.97 6.10 -0.55
N LEU A 301 -15.54 5.19 -1.41
CA LEU A 301 -15.88 3.77 -1.31
C LEU A 301 -15.40 3.19 0.01
N TYR A 302 -14.17 3.46 0.41
CA TYR A 302 -13.64 2.99 1.69
C TYR A 302 -14.33 3.60 2.90
N LYS A 303 -14.73 4.86 2.82
CA LYS A 303 -15.56 5.47 3.87
C LYS A 303 -16.88 4.71 4.05
N ARG A 304 -17.50 4.25 2.96
CA ARG A 304 -18.71 3.38 2.99
C ARG A 304 -18.43 1.98 3.56
N CYS A 305 -17.25 1.43 3.32
CA CYS A 305 -16.83 0.13 3.85
C CYS A 305 -16.31 0.19 5.29
N THR A 306 -16.25 1.38 5.90
CA THR A 306 -15.73 1.56 7.26
C THR A 306 -16.86 1.48 8.28
N HIS A 307 -16.75 0.54 9.21
CA HIS A 307 -17.66 0.37 10.35
C HIS A 307 -16.84 0.22 11.62
N ASP A 308 -17.30 0.84 12.71
CA ASP A 308 -16.61 0.82 14.02
C ASP A 308 -15.10 1.15 13.94
N GLY A 309 -14.73 2.07 13.06
CA GLY A 309 -13.35 2.49 12.86
C GLY A 309 -12.43 1.46 12.23
N LEU A 310 -12.96 0.43 11.57
CA LEU A 310 -12.20 -0.56 10.82
C LEU A 310 -12.70 -0.64 9.38
N LEU A 311 -11.79 -0.82 8.45
CA LEU A 311 -12.10 -0.99 7.04
C LEU A 311 -12.45 -2.47 6.78
N TYR A 312 -13.66 -2.71 6.33
CA TYR A 312 -14.14 -4.02 5.90
C TYR A 312 -13.75 -4.28 4.44
N GLY A 313 -13.75 -5.54 4.05
CA GLY A 313 -13.29 -5.97 2.75
C GLY A 313 -14.18 -5.59 1.55
N GLY A 314 -15.37 -5.07 1.79
CA GLY A 314 -16.32 -4.63 0.76
C GLY A 314 -17.57 -4.02 1.38
N ILE A 315 -18.42 -3.44 0.54
CA ILE A 315 -19.62 -2.70 0.99
C ILE A 315 -20.63 -3.58 1.72
N ASP A 316 -20.72 -4.86 1.37
CA ASP A 316 -21.70 -5.80 1.95
C ASP A 316 -21.12 -6.63 3.10
N TYR A 317 -19.84 -6.51 3.40
CA TYR A 317 -19.13 -7.34 4.36
C TYR A 317 -19.69 -7.24 5.76
N TYR A 318 -19.92 -6.01 6.22
CA TYR A 318 -20.44 -5.74 7.56
C TYR A 318 -21.86 -6.32 7.76
N GLU A 319 -22.75 -6.10 6.80
CA GLU A 319 -24.15 -6.55 6.87
C GLU A 319 -24.29 -8.08 6.84
N HIS A 320 -23.32 -8.77 6.23
CA HIS A 320 -23.27 -10.23 6.19
C HIS A 320 -22.54 -10.85 7.40
N GLY A 321 -22.12 -10.04 8.37
CA GLY A 321 -21.47 -10.51 9.59
C GLY A 321 -20.02 -10.99 9.39
N GLU A 322 -19.39 -10.62 8.28
CA GLU A 322 -17.99 -10.90 8.04
C GLU A 322 -17.10 -10.01 8.92
N LEU A 323 -15.98 -10.54 9.39
CA LEU A 323 -15.08 -9.82 10.27
C LEU A 323 -14.03 -9.04 9.49
N PRO A 324 -13.66 -7.80 9.91
CA PRO A 324 -12.66 -7.01 9.24
C PRO A 324 -11.26 -7.55 9.48
N CYS A 325 -10.44 -7.55 8.42
CA CYS A 325 -9.01 -7.79 8.57
C CYS A 325 -8.30 -6.45 8.79
N VAL A 326 -7.56 -6.32 9.90
CA VAL A 326 -6.83 -5.09 10.25
C VAL A 326 -5.81 -4.67 9.20
N HIS A 327 -5.38 -5.61 8.34
CA HIS A 327 -4.47 -5.33 7.23
C HIS A 327 -5.03 -4.26 6.29
N HIS A 328 -6.33 -4.33 5.93
CA HIS A 328 -6.97 -3.30 5.11
C HIS A 328 -6.87 -1.93 5.78
N THR A 329 -7.19 -1.88 7.08
CA THR A 329 -7.24 -0.62 7.82
C THR A 329 -5.85 0.05 7.90
N PHE A 330 -4.81 -0.65 8.33
CA PHE A 330 -3.51 0.00 8.48
C PHE A 330 -2.83 0.32 7.15
N CYS A 331 -3.02 -0.48 6.09
CA CYS A 331 -2.49 -0.16 4.77
C CYS A 331 -3.09 1.12 4.20
N LYS A 332 -4.42 1.31 4.33
CA LYS A 332 -5.07 2.53 3.86
C LYS A 332 -4.80 3.73 4.77
N ALA A 333 -4.70 3.51 6.08
CA ALA A 333 -4.29 4.55 7.01
C ALA A 333 -2.89 5.10 6.66
N LYS A 334 -1.94 4.22 6.32
CA LYS A 334 -0.61 4.62 5.84
C LYS A 334 -0.68 5.48 4.58
N ALA A 335 -1.49 5.07 3.60
CA ALA A 335 -1.65 5.83 2.35
C ALA A 335 -2.26 7.22 2.58
N LEU A 336 -3.31 7.34 3.42
CA LEU A 336 -3.91 8.64 3.75
C LEU A 336 -2.96 9.54 4.54
N ALA A 337 -2.21 8.99 5.49
CA ALA A 337 -1.21 9.75 6.24
C ALA A 337 -0.17 10.37 5.29
N LEU A 338 0.28 9.60 4.29
CA LEU A 338 1.27 10.08 3.34
C LEU A 338 0.72 11.16 2.41
N LEU A 339 -0.54 11.04 1.94
CA LEU A 339 -1.20 12.12 1.18
C LEU A 339 -1.30 13.40 1.99
N LEU A 340 -1.61 13.29 3.28
CA LEU A 340 -1.73 14.44 4.18
C LEU A 340 -0.37 15.09 4.46
N ASP A 341 0.70 14.30 4.64
CA ASP A 341 2.07 14.81 4.81
C ASP A 341 2.58 15.54 3.56
N PHE A 342 2.21 15.06 2.37
CA PHE A 342 2.54 15.72 1.11
C PHE A 342 1.58 16.85 0.72
N GLY A 343 0.50 17.07 1.48
CA GLY A 343 -0.51 18.07 1.15
C GLY A 343 -1.33 17.78 -0.11
N ALA A 344 -1.38 16.51 -0.53
CA ALA A 344 -2.13 16.05 -1.70
C ALA A 344 -3.63 15.90 -1.37
N VAL A 345 -4.28 17.03 -1.10
CA VAL A 345 -5.66 17.09 -0.58
C VAL A 345 -6.62 17.88 -1.48
N SER A 346 -6.20 18.20 -2.69
CA SER A 346 -7.00 18.86 -3.70
C SER A 346 -7.64 17.86 -4.65
N VAL A 347 -8.95 18.00 -4.89
CA VAL A 347 -9.69 17.14 -5.80
C VAL A 347 -10.41 17.98 -6.85
N THR A 348 -10.26 17.60 -8.10
CA THR A 348 -10.98 18.18 -9.23
C THR A 348 -11.89 17.11 -9.84
N PRO A 349 -13.23 17.24 -9.71
CA PRO A 349 -14.18 16.29 -10.30
C PRO A 349 -13.91 16.10 -11.80
N SER A 350 -13.87 14.86 -12.22
CA SER A 350 -13.51 14.49 -13.58
C SER A 350 -14.29 13.25 -14.03
N GLU A 351 -14.42 13.06 -15.32
CA GLU A 351 -15.01 11.85 -15.89
C GLU A 351 -13.96 10.74 -15.98
N LEU A 352 -14.30 9.54 -15.49
CA LEU A 352 -13.44 8.37 -15.58
C LEU A 352 -13.53 7.73 -16.99
N PRO A 353 -12.48 7.01 -17.46
CA PRO A 353 -12.58 6.23 -18.69
C PRO A 353 -13.76 5.26 -18.73
N SER A 354 -14.12 4.67 -17.58
CA SER A 354 -15.26 3.76 -17.45
C SER A 354 -16.63 4.42 -17.60
N GLU A 355 -16.72 5.75 -17.54
CA GLU A 355 -17.96 6.52 -17.76
C GLU A 355 -18.18 6.86 -19.24
N HIS A 356 -17.19 6.62 -20.11
CA HIS A 356 -17.35 6.73 -21.57
C HIS A 356 -18.10 5.52 -22.11
N LEU A 357 -19.36 5.72 -22.50
CA LEU A 357 -20.39 4.69 -22.63
C LEU A 357 -20.38 3.88 -23.95
N ASP A 358 -19.42 4.08 -24.84
CA ASP A 358 -19.33 3.35 -26.11
C ASP A 358 -17.90 2.96 -26.45
N SER A 359 -17.37 1.99 -25.71
CA SER A 359 -16.03 1.47 -25.95
C SER A 359 -15.98 -0.06 -25.90
N VAL A 360 -15.13 -0.63 -26.75
CA VAL A 360 -14.70 -2.03 -26.67
C VAL A 360 -13.19 -2.04 -26.79
N LYS A 361 -12.51 -2.52 -25.77
CA LYS A 361 -11.05 -2.57 -25.72
C LYS A 361 -10.58 -3.98 -25.39
N TYR A 362 -9.70 -4.50 -26.21
CA TYR A 362 -9.06 -5.80 -25.99
C TYR A 362 -7.69 -5.64 -25.35
N TRP A 363 -7.42 -6.44 -24.35
CA TRP A 363 -6.17 -6.45 -23.58
C TRP A 363 -5.45 -7.79 -23.81
N PRO A 364 -4.56 -7.89 -24.82
CA PRO A 364 -3.92 -9.16 -25.19
C PRO A 364 -3.13 -9.81 -24.05
N VAL A 365 -2.50 -9.00 -23.19
CA VAL A 365 -1.66 -9.50 -22.09
C VAL A 365 -2.43 -10.34 -21.06
N ILE A 366 -3.74 -10.17 -20.98
CA ILE A 366 -4.66 -10.89 -20.07
C ILE A 366 -5.81 -11.59 -20.83
N ASP A 367 -5.79 -11.59 -22.16
CA ASP A 367 -6.82 -12.15 -23.04
C ASP A 367 -8.25 -11.73 -22.65
N THR A 368 -8.45 -10.42 -22.48
CA THR A 368 -9.68 -9.88 -21.91
C THR A 368 -10.22 -8.72 -22.74
N TYR A 369 -11.53 -8.71 -22.95
CA TYR A 369 -12.27 -7.57 -23.48
C TYR A 369 -12.92 -6.78 -22.35
N ARG A 370 -12.73 -5.48 -22.35
CA ARG A 370 -13.53 -4.56 -21.54
C ARG A 370 -14.51 -3.82 -22.46
N ILE A 371 -15.77 -3.89 -22.12
CA ILE A 371 -16.89 -3.39 -22.92
C ILE A 371 -17.69 -2.40 -22.08
N ALA A 372 -17.89 -1.19 -22.57
CA ALA A 372 -18.77 -0.21 -21.95
C ALA A 372 -19.83 0.22 -23.00
N ARG A 373 -21.10 0.05 -22.70
CA ARG A 373 -22.21 0.46 -23.56
C ARG A 373 -23.44 0.85 -22.74
N GLY A 374 -23.98 2.06 -22.98
CA GLY A 374 -25.24 2.51 -22.42
C GLY A 374 -25.33 2.41 -20.89
N GLY A 375 -24.25 2.68 -20.17
CA GLY A 375 -24.18 2.54 -18.73
C GLY A 375 -23.89 1.12 -18.23
N PHE A 376 -23.72 0.15 -19.12
CA PHE A 376 -23.33 -1.22 -18.80
C PHE A 376 -21.83 -1.42 -19.01
N ILE A 377 -21.15 -2.02 -18.05
CA ILE A 377 -19.74 -2.38 -18.15
C ILE A 377 -19.62 -3.90 -17.97
N ALA A 378 -18.86 -4.54 -18.87
CA ALA A 378 -18.56 -5.96 -18.80
C ALA A 378 -17.07 -6.21 -19.04
N THR A 379 -16.54 -7.23 -18.37
CA THR A 379 -15.21 -7.81 -18.61
C THR A 379 -15.41 -9.25 -19.04
N VAL A 380 -14.87 -9.63 -20.21
CA VAL A 380 -15.09 -10.94 -20.83
C VAL A 380 -13.77 -11.55 -21.26
#